data_b559a905bd39cf8e654e059a574eaab2
#
_entry.id   b559a905bd39cf8e654e059a574eaab2
#
_cell.length_a   1.000
_cell.length_b   1.000
_cell.length_c   1.000
_cell.angle_alpha   90.00
_cell.angle_beta   90.00
_cell.angle_gamma   90.00
#
_symmetry.space_group_name_H-M   'P 1'
#
loop_
_entity.id
_entity.type
_entity.pdbx_description
1 polymer ?
#
loop_
_entity_poly.entity_id
_entity_poly.type
_entity_poly.pdbx_seq_one_letter_code
_entity_poly.pdbx_strand_id
1 'polypeptide(L)'
;MTIALVTHSTKPRGGLVHTMGLAEALHREGHPVHLIALGDPAQGLFRPTAVPHTVLPAPAKTGSLEERVFASIDVLTDGLARLVNDGCTIRADILHAQDCIAARAAARVRDAGAPVSVVRTVHHIDDFTTPVLITCQREAILEPDQVLVVSEQWRRILRADYGIEPVVVPNGVDLERFPRMPPALRAELRARIGITDERTFLFLAVGGVEPRKGTVYLFEALGRLRRELATPVVLAIVGGHSFQDYAAYRDAALDSLLGLGLALGRDVVLLGTVDDRELAGCYQAADALAFPSVKEGWGLVVLEAMSQDLPVIATDLPVFREYLTDHVDALLPRVADAASLAGAMRELATDPELRERLRVAGRALLPRFTWEASARRHLELYADVRSAPRPSPATAP
;
A
#
# COMPACT_ATOMS: atom_id res chain seq x y z
N MET A 1 -17.38 13.07 -17.38
CA MET A 1 -17.57 12.15 -16.23
C MET A 1 -16.69 12.64 -15.09
N THR A 2 -17.30 12.96 -13.96
CA THR A 2 -16.60 13.44 -12.77
C THR A 2 -16.42 12.27 -11.79
N ILE A 3 -15.22 12.06 -11.27
CA ILE A 3 -14.84 10.93 -10.43
C ILE A 3 -14.50 11.45 -9.04
N ALA A 4 -15.13 10.92 -8.01
CA ALA A 4 -14.73 11.14 -6.63
C ALA A 4 -14.05 9.89 -6.06
N LEU A 5 -12.76 9.98 -5.73
CA LEU A 5 -12.01 8.92 -5.05
C LEU A 5 -12.16 9.10 -3.54
N VAL A 6 -12.63 8.06 -2.84
CA VAL A 6 -13.05 8.16 -1.44
C VAL A 6 -12.26 7.20 -0.56
N THR A 7 -11.72 7.72 0.56
CA THR A 7 -10.98 6.92 1.55
C THR A 7 -11.25 7.40 2.98
N HIS A 8 -11.09 6.51 3.95
CA HIS A 8 -11.32 6.84 5.38
C HIS A 8 -10.10 7.41 6.10
N SER A 9 -8.99 7.69 5.41
CA SER A 9 -7.75 8.10 6.08
C SER A 9 -6.91 9.05 5.23
N THR A 10 -6.22 9.98 5.90
CA THR A 10 -5.21 10.88 5.30
C THR A 10 -3.77 10.41 5.54
N LYS A 11 -3.55 9.25 6.17
CA LYS A 11 -2.22 8.74 6.53
C LYS A 11 -1.55 7.99 5.39
N PRO A 12 -0.20 7.98 5.28
CA PRO A 12 0.58 7.35 4.21
C PRO A 12 0.51 5.82 4.29
N ARG A 13 -0.62 5.25 3.91
CA ARG A 13 -0.84 3.81 3.81
C ARG A 13 -1.04 3.42 2.35
N GLY A 14 -0.80 2.16 2.01
CA GLY A 14 -0.88 1.66 0.64
C GLY A 14 -2.17 2.06 -0.09
N GLY A 15 -3.32 2.01 0.59
CA GLY A 15 -4.60 2.44 0.02
C GLY A 15 -4.63 3.92 -0.36
N LEU A 16 -4.15 4.82 0.52
CA LEU A 16 -4.10 6.25 0.19
C LEU A 16 -3.01 6.56 -0.84
N VAL A 17 -1.86 5.89 -0.79
CA VAL A 17 -0.80 6.03 -1.82
C VAL A 17 -1.36 5.66 -3.20
N HIS A 18 -2.08 4.53 -3.29
CA HIS A 18 -2.82 4.14 -4.50
C HIS A 18 -3.82 5.23 -4.94
N THR A 19 -4.67 5.67 -4.00
CA THR A 19 -5.71 6.66 -4.28
C THR A 19 -5.13 7.94 -4.86
N MET A 20 -4.05 8.45 -4.28
CA MET A 20 -3.37 9.66 -4.77
C MET A 20 -2.70 9.43 -6.12
N GLY A 21 -2.02 8.29 -6.32
CA GLY A 21 -1.40 7.98 -7.60
C GLY A 21 -2.41 7.90 -8.75
N LEU A 22 -3.53 7.22 -8.52
CA LEU A 22 -4.63 7.15 -9.49
C LEU A 22 -5.26 8.53 -9.73
N ALA A 23 -5.54 9.29 -8.65
CA ALA A 23 -6.13 10.62 -8.76
C ALA A 23 -5.24 11.59 -9.57
N GLU A 24 -3.95 11.57 -9.31
CA GLU A 24 -2.97 12.41 -10.00
C GLU A 24 -2.83 12.06 -11.48
N ALA A 25 -2.85 10.76 -11.82
CA ALA A 25 -2.84 10.33 -13.21
C ALA A 25 -4.12 10.77 -13.96
N LEU A 26 -5.29 10.55 -13.37
CA LEU A 26 -6.55 11.02 -13.92
C LEU A 26 -6.57 12.55 -14.11
N HIS A 27 -6.05 13.29 -13.13
CA HIS A 27 -5.98 14.75 -13.18
C HIS A 27 -5.01 15.24 -14.28
N ARG A 28 -3.84 14.61 -14.42
CA ARG A 28 -2.88 14.93 -15.50
C ARG A 28 -3.45 14.68 -16.90
N GLU A 29 -4.28 13.65 -17.04
CA GLU A 29 -5.00 13.38 -18.30
C GLU A 29 -6.22 14.29 -18.55
N GLY A 30 -6.47 15.28 -17.67
CA GLY A 30 -7.51 16.29 -17.83
C GLY A 30 -8.91 15.83 -17.39
N HIS A 31 -9.02 14.73 -16.67
CA HIS A 31 -10.32 14.27 -16.16
C HIS A 31 -10.72 15.01 -14.88
N PRO A 32 -12.00 15.40 -14.75
CA PRO A 32 -12.52 15.96 -13.50
C PRO A 32 -12.46 14.89 -12.39
N VAL A 33 -11.52 15.05 -11.46
CA VAL A 33 -11.33 14.15 -10.31
C VAL A 33 -11.29 14.95 -9.03
N HIS A 34 -11.87 14.41 -7.96
CA HIS A 34 -11.83 14.96 -6.61
C HIS A 34 -11.52 13.87 -5.60
N LEU A 35 -10.59 14.14 -4.67
CA LEU A 35 -10.25 13.20 -3.61
C LEU A 35 -10.97 13.58 -2.33
N ILE A 36 -11.63 12.63 -1.69
CA ILE A 36 -12.35 12.83 -0.41
C ILE A 36 -11.77 11.87 0.63
N ALA A 37 -11.34 12.42 1.76
CA ALA A 37 -10.74 11.63 2.83
C ALA A 37 -11.29 12.03 4.21
N LEU A 38 -11.28 11.09 5.18
CA LEU A 38 -11.49 11.40 6.59
C LEU A 38 -10.15 11.71 7.25
N GLY A 39 -10.08 12.80 8.01
CA GLY A 39 -8.87 13.18 8.70
C GLY A 39 -9.02 14.47 9.50
N ASP A 40 -7.92 15.11 9.76
CA ASP A 40 -7.88 16.47 10.31
C ASP A 40 -7.77 17.45 9.13
N PRO A 41 -8.80 18.29 8.89
CA PRO A 41 -8.78 19.28 7.79
C PRO A 41 -7.59 20.26 7.88
N ALA A 42 -7.08 20.54 9.08
CA ALA A 42 -5.94 21.44 9.27
C ALA A 42 -4.61 20.79 8.86
N GLN A 43 -4.49 19.45 8.96
CA GLN A 43 -3.30 18.72 8.54
C GLN A 43 -3.34 18.34 7.06
N GLY A 44 -4.53 18.19 6.46
CA GLY A 44 -4.70 17.80 5.07
C GLY A 44 -4.27 16.35 4.79
N LEU A 45 -3.83 16.11 3.55
CA LEU A 45 -3.26 14.83 3.12
C LEU A 45 -1.80 14.71 3.54
N PHE A 46 -1.26 13.49 3.59
CA PHE A 46 0.13 13.25 4.04
C PHE A 46 1.20 13.87 3.13
N ARG A 47 0.85 14.26 1.91
CA ARG A 47 1.70 15.00 0.98
C ARG A 47 0.88 15.98 0.11
N PRO A 48 1.51 17.03 -0.44
CA PRO A 48 0.85 17.93 -1.37
C PRO A 48 0.39 17.21 -2.66
N THR A 49 -0.69 17.71 -3.26
CA THR A 49 -1.19 17.29 -4.57
C THR A 49 -1.88 18.43 -5.28
N ALA A 50 -1.83 18.44 -6.62
CA ALA A 50 -2.59 19.37 -7.45
C ALA A 50 -4.06 18.94 -7.62
N VAL A 51 -4.41 17.72 -7.21
CA VAL A 51 -5.78 17.20 -7.31
C VAL A 51 -6.68 17.95 -6.34
N PRO A 52 -7.83 18.48 -6.79
CA PRO A 52 -8.86 19.01 -5.89
C PRO A 52 -9.24 17.98 -4.84
N HIS A 53 -9.26 18.37 -3.58
CA HIS A 53 -9.56 17.44 -2.50
C HIS A 53 -10.32 18.08 -1.35
N THR A 54 -11.02 17.25 -0.59
CA THR A 54 -11.73 17.62 0.64
C THR A 54 -11.38 16.66 1.74
N VAL A 55 -10.87 17.17 2.86
CA VAL A 55 -10.68 16.39 4.09
C VAL A 55 -11.86 16.67 5.01
N LEU A 56 -12.70 15.65 5.22
CA LEU A 56 -13.80 15.69 6.17
C LEU A 56 -13.25 15.41 7.58
N PRO A 57 -13.75 16.10 8.62
CA PRO A 57 -13.28 15.88 9.99
C PRO A 57 -13.58 14.44 10.42
N ALA A 58 -12.55 13.70 10.80
CA ALA A 58 -12.71 12.36 11.33
C ALA A 58 -13.45 12.41 12.70
N PRO A 59 -14.32 11.45 13.00
CA PRO A 59 -15.00 11.40 14.29
C PRO A 59 -14.00 11.20 15.44
N ALA A 60 -14.40 11.58 16.64
CA ALA A 60 -13.60 11.39 17.86
C ALA A 60 -13.26 9.90 18.04
N LYS A 61 -12.04 9.61 18.49
CA LYS A 61 -11.57 8.23 18.75
C LYS A 61 -12.04 7.71 20.11
N THR A 62 -13.26 8.04 20.50
CA THR A 62 -13.89 7.60 21.74
C THR A 62 -14.85 6.43 21.48
N GLY A 63 -15.10 5.62 22.50
CA GLY A 63 -16.02 4.49 22.41
C GLY A 63 -15.39 3.20 21.88
N SER A 64 -16.21 2.19 21.68
CA SER A 64 -15.83 0.88 21.13
C SER A 64 -15.36 0.97 19.69
N LEU A 65 -14.70 -0.10 19.21
CA LEU A 65 -14.31 -0.19 17.81
C LEU A 65 -15.53 -0.09 16.88
N GLU A 66 -16.62 -0.73 17.27
CA GLU A 66 -17.88 -0.72 16.52
C GLU A 66 -18.45 0.70 16.39
N GLU A 67 -18.56 1.43 17.49
CA GLU A 67 -19.02 2.82 17.48
C GLU A 67 -18.16 3.71 16.60
N ARG A 68 -16.84 3.54 16.64
CA ARG A 68 -15.91 4.31 15.79
C ARG A 68 -16.06 3.99 14.30
N VAL A 69 -16.31 2.72 13.95
CA VAL A 69 -16.55 2.30 12.55
C VAL A 69 -17.82 2.93 12.03
N PHE A 70 -18.93 2.80 12.77
CA PHE A 70 -20.21 3.39 12.37
C PHE A 70 -20.15 4.92 12.32
N ALA A 71 -19.57 5.57 13.32
CA ALA A 71 -19.39 7.03 13.29
C ALA A 71 -18.58 7.49 12.07
N SER A 72 -17.55 6.72 11.66
CA SER A 72 -16.78 7.03 10.46
C SER A 72 -17.59 6.87 9.18
N ILE A 73 -18.43 5.81 9.10
CA ILE A 73 -19.35 5.60 7.97
C ILE A 73 -20.37 6.73 7.90
N ASP A 74 -20.96 7.11 9.04
CA ASP A 74 -22.00 8.15 9.11
C ASP A 74 -21.44 9.53 8.69
N VAL A 75 -20.30 9.93 9.28
CA VAL A 75 -19.63 11.21 8.91
C VAL A 75 -19.28 11.25 7.42
N LEU A 76 -18.79 10.13 6.88
CA LEU A 76 -18.45 10.08 5.47
C LEU A 76 -19.70 10.07 4.59
N THR A 77 -20.78 9.38 4.99
CA THR A 77 -22.07 9.39 4.29
C THR A 77 -22.64 10.81 4.22
N ASP A 78 -22.71 11.51 5.36
CA ASP A 78 -23.21 12.87 5.42
C ASP A 78 -22.36 13.85 4.61
N GLY A 79 -21.03 13.68 4.67
CA GLY A 79 -20.09 14.47 3.88
C GLY A 79 -20.27 14.27 2.39
N LEU A 80 -20.34 13.03 1.95
CA LEU A 80 -20.58 12.68 0.53
C LEU A 80 -21.93 13.17 0.05
N ALA A 81 -23.01 12.98 0.82
CA ALA A 81 -24.35 13.45 0.45
C ALA A 81 -24.37 14.96 0.19
N ARG A 82 -23.73 15.75 1.05
CA ARG A 82 -23.58 17.22 0.85
C ARG A 82 -22.77 17.57 -0.39
N LEU A 83 -21.71 16.83 -0.69
CA LEU A 83 -20.82 17.14 -1.79
C LEU A 83 -21.39 16.75 -3.17
N VAL A 84 -22.24 15.69 -3.24
CA VAL A 84 -22.72 15.16 -4.54
C VAL A 84 -24.19 15.47 -4.84
N ASN A 85 -25.05 15.67 -3.83
CA ASN A 85 -26.50 15.90 -4.03
C ASN A 85 -26.89 17.37 -4.18
N ASP A 86 -26.25 18.29 -3.46
CA ASP A 86 -26.69 19.69 -3.38
C ASP A 86 -26.19 20.56 -4.54
N GLY A 87 -25.66 19.97 -5.60
CA GLY A 87 -25.23 20.67 -6.81
C GLY A 87 -24.11 21.69 -6.60
N CYS A 88 -23.53 21.76 -5.39
CA CYS A 88 -22.71 22.89 -4.99
C CYS A 88 -21.22 22.70 -5.18
N THR A 89 -20.66 21.50 -5.04
CA THR A 89 -19.20 21.37 -5.03
C THR A 89 -18.67 20.31 -6.00
N ILE A 90 -19.26 19.13 -6.05
CA ILE A 90 -18.79 18.02 -6.88
C ILE A 90 -19.97 17.33 -7.55
N ARG A 91 -20.11 17.46 -8.86
CA ARG A 91 -21.08 16.67 -9.63
C ARG A 91 -20.47 15.31 -9.96
N ALA A 92 -20.29 14.46 -8.95
CA ALA A 92 -19.71 13.14 -9.18
C ALA A 92 -20.67 12.23 -9.94
N ASP A 93 -20.15 11.57 -10.95
CA ASP A 93 -20.82 10.44 -11.64
C ASP A 93 -20.43 9.11 -10.99
N ILE A 94 -19.20 9.03 -10.48
CA ILE A 94 -18.59 7.85 -9.86
C ILE A 94 -18.11 8.20 -8.46
N LEU A 95 -18.51 7.39 -7.48
CA LEU A 95 -17.87 7.29 -6.17
C LEU A 95 -16.99 6.05 -6.13
N HIS A 96 -15.67 6.24 -6.18
CA HIS A 96 -14.74 5.12 -6.16
C HIS A 96 -14.10 4.97 -4.79
N ALA A 97 -14.55 4.00 -4.03
CA ALA A 97 -14.13 3.74 -2.66
C ALA A 97 -12.87 2.88 -2.58
N GLN A 98 -11.97 3.20 -1.65
CA GLN A 98 -10.67 2.54 -1.50
C GLN A 98 -10.58 1.64 -0.26
N ASP A 99 -11.57 1.67 0.62
CA ASP A 99 -11.64 0.90 1.86
C ASP A 99 -13.10 0.56 2.22
N CYS A 100 -13.31 -0.27 3.24
CA CYS A 100 -14.65 -0.74 3.59
C CYS A 100 -15.55 0.39 4.11
N ILE A 101 -15.02 1.33 4.88
CA ILE A 101 -15.78 2.47 5.41
C ILE A 101 -16.26 3.37 4.26
N ALA A 102 -15.35 3.70 3.34
CA ALA A 102 -15.66 4.51 2.17
C ALA A 102 -16.70 3.83 1.25
N ALA A 103 -16.60 2.51 1.05
CA ALA A 103 -17.54 1.77 0.21
C ALA A 103 -18.95 1.74 0.82
N ARG A 104 -19.04 1.50 2.12
CA ARG A 104 -20.33 1.53 2.85
C ARG A 104 -20.98 2.90 2.79
N ALA A 105 -20.21 3.98 3.01
CA ALA A 105 -20.70 5.34 2.91
C ALA A 105 -21.18 5.68 1.48
N ALA A 106 -20.42 5.33 0.48
CA ALA A 106 -20.78 5.56 -0.93
C ALA A 106 -22.06 4.80 -1.33
N ALA A 107 -22.20 3.52 -0.90
CA ALA A 107 -23.39 2.72 -1.15
C ALA A 107 -24.63 3.36 -0.51
N ARG A 108 -24.55 3.82 0.76
CA ARG A 108 -25.65 4.52 1.44
C ARG A 108 -26.10 5.79 0.71
N VAL A 109 -25.14 6.57 0.16
CA VAL A 109 -25.46 7.80 -0.60
C VAL A 109 -26.17 7.47 -1.90
N ARG A 110 -25.70 6.45 -2.65
CA ARG A 110 -26.37 5.94 -3.85
C ARG A 110 -27.79 5.46 -3.52
N ASP A 111 -27.95 4.64 -2.49
CA ASP A 111 -29.22 4.01 -2.12
C ASP A 111 -30.24 5.05 -1.58
N ALA A 112 -29.76 6.18 -1.06
CA ALA A 112 -30.58 7.36 -0.72
C ALA A 112 -31.03 8.16 -1.96
N GLY A 113 -30.70 7.74 -3.19
CA GLY A 113 -31.18 8.31 -4.44
C GLY A 113 -30.18 9.23 -5.16
N ALA A 114 -28.92 9.35 -4.70
CA ALA A 114 -27.93 10.11 -5.44
C ALA A 114 -27.66 9.47 -6.83
N PRO A 115 -27.53 10.29 -7.91
CA PRO A 115 -27.35 9.79 -9.27
C PRO A 115 -25.89 9.36 -9.53
N VAL A 116 -25.29 8.60 -8.62
CA VAL A 116 -23.89 8.13 -8.67
C VAL A 116 -23.81 6.60 -8.86
N SER A 117 -22.74 6.13 -9.46
CA SER A 117 -22.38 4.70 -9.42
C SER A 117 -21.22 4.49 -8.44
N VAL A 118 -21.24 3.37 -7.73
CA VAL A 118 -20.25 3.03 -6.71
C VAL A 118 -19.29 1.98 -7.23
N VAL A 119 -18.02 2.32 -7.28
CA VAL A 119 -16.91 1.41 -7.61
C VAL A 119 -16.08 1.17 -6.35
N ARG A 120 -15.59 -0.03 -6.16
CA ARG A 120 -14.74 -0.39 -5.03
C ARG A 120 -13.46 -1.06 -5.51
N THR A 121 -12.28 -0.56 -5.16
CA THR A 121 -11.03 -1.32 -5.26
C THR A 121 -10.73 -2.05 -3.95
N VAL A 122 -10.67 -3.38 -4.03
CA VAL A 122 -10.23 -4.24 -2.92
C VAL A 122 -8.73 -4.46 -3.04
N HIS A 123 -7.96 -3.80 -2.17
CA HIS A 123 -6.50 -3.92 -2.16
C HIS A 123 -6.03 -5.23 -1.55
N HIS A 124 -6.69 -5.70 -0.52
CA HIS A 124 -6.52 -6.99 0.17
C HIS A 124 -7.73 -7.23 1.09
N ILE A 125 -7.84 -8.43 1.58
CA ILE A 125 -8.82 -8.81 2.61
C ILE A 125 -8.06 -8.98 3.92
N ASP A 126 -8.52 -8.27 4.96
CA ASP A 126 -7.99 -8.38 6.30
C ASP A 126 -8.61 -9.58 7.03
N ASP A 127 -7.82 -10.24 7.87
CA ASP A 127 -8.25 -11.36 8.71
C ASP A 127 -8.85 -10.82 10.02
N PHE A 128 -9.96 -10.08 9.89
CA PHE A 128 -10.66 -9.52 11.04
C PHE A 128 -11.28 -10.62 11.91
N THR A 129 -11.17 -10.44 13.21
CA THR A 129 -11.84 -11.30 14.22
C THR A 129 -13.05 -10.60 14.86
N THR A 130 -13.17 -9.30 14.69
CA THR A 130 -14.25 -8.48 15.25
C THR A 130 -15.46 -8.52 14.32
N PRO A 131 -16.66 -8.95 14.77
CA PRO A 131 -17.85 -9.11 13.92
C PRO A 131 -18.21 -7.89 13.07
N VAL A 132 -18.15 -6.69 13.63
CA VAL A 132 -18.47 -5.45 12.91
C VAL A 132 -17.51 -5.21 11.72
N LEU A 133 -16.23 -5.53 11.87
CA LEU A 133 -15.26 -5.37 10.79
C LEU A 133 -15.44 -6.45 9.71
N ILE A 134 -15.75 -7.69 10.11
CA ILE A 134 -16.08 -8.79 9.18
C ILE A 134 -17.29 -8.39 8.33
N THR A 135 -18.37 -7.90 8.98
CA THR A 135 -19.59 -7.47 8.31
C THR A 135 -19.30 -6.28 7.39
N CYS A 136 -18.63 -5.24 7.90
CA CYS A 136 -18.26 -4.06 7.11
C CYS A 136 -17.45 -4.44 5.86
N GLN A 137 -16.46 -5.32 6.00
CA GLN A 137 -15.65 -5.80 4.88
C GLN A 137 -16.49 -6.56 3.84
N ARG A 138 -17.37 -7.48 4.32
CA ARG A 138 -18.25 -8.27 3.45
C ARG A 138 -19.22 -7.38 2.65
N GLU A 139 -19.92 -6.48 3.33
CA GLU A 139 -20.89 -5.58 2.70
C GLU A 139 -20.19 -4.61 1.73
N ALA A 140 -19.02 -4.09 2.10
CA ALA A 140 -18.20 -3.26 1.22
C ALA A 140 -17.70 -3.98 -0.05
N ILE A 141 -17.77 -5.30 -0.11
CA ILE A 141 -17.45 -6.10 -1.31
C ILE A 141 -18.71 -6.40 -2.12
N LEU A 142 -19.87 -6.60 -1.48
CA LEU A 142 -21.09 -7.05 -2.14
C LEU A 142 -22.01 -5.92 -2.60
N GLU A 143 -21.93 -4.72 -2.01
CA GLU A 143 -22.84 -3.61 -2.32
C GLU A 143 -22.43 -2.71 -3.50
N PRO A 144 -21.13 -2.52 -3.84
CA PRO A 144 -20.73 -1.69 -4.98
C PRO A 144 -21.31 -2.20 -6.31
N ASP A 145 -21.55 -1.29 -7.25
CA ASP A 145 -22.00 -1.62 -8.62
C ASP A 145 -20.89 -2.35 -9.39
N GLN A 146 -19.62 -2.06 -9.06
CA GLN A 146 -18.45 -2.73 -9.62
C GLN A 146 -17.35 -2.89 -8.60
N VAL A 147 -16.80 -4.10 -8.51
CA VAL A 147 -15.62 -4.39 -7.68
C VAL A 147 -14.40 -4.55 -8.56
N LEU A 148 -13.33 -3.86 -8.18
CA LEU A 148 -12.00 -3.97 -8.77
C LEU A 148 -11.06 -4.62 -7.75
N VAL A 149 -10.04 -5.31 -8.25
CA VAL A 149 -8.95 -5.87 -7.47
C VAL A 149 -7.63 -5.52 -8.11
N VAL A 150 -6.56 -5.51 -7.32
CA VAL A 150 -5.24 -5.11 -7.80
C VAL A 150 -4.42 -6.27 -8.39
N SER A 151 -4.89 -7.53 -8.24
CA SER A 151 -4.16 -8.70 -8.69
C SER A 151 -5.10 -9.86 -9.03
N GLU A 152 -4.62 -10.79 -9.84
CA GLU A 152 -5.32 -12.00 -10.22
C GLU A 152 -5.54 -12.94 -9.03
N GLN A 153 -4.60 -12.93 -8.06
CA GLN A 153 -4.77 -13.64 -6.80
C GLN A 153 -6.04 -13.19 -6.08
N TRP A 154 -6.25 -11.89 -5.95
CA TRP A 154 -7.42 -11.36 -5.25
C TRP A 154 -8.71 -11.57 -6.05
N ARG A 155 -8.65 -11.58 -7.39
CA ARG A 155 -9.81 -11.97 -8.21
C ARG A 155 -10.24 -13.38 -7.88
N ARG A 156 -9.33 -14.35 -7.83
CA ARG A 156 -9.65 -15.74 -7.50
C ARG A 156 -10.23 -15.89 -6.10
N ILE A 157 -9.67 -15.18 -5.12
CA ILE A 157 -10.14 -15.20 -3.73
C ILE A 157 -11.56 -14.63 -3.65
N LEU A 158 -11.82 -13.44 -4.22
CA LEU A 158 -13.16 -12.86 -4.15
C LEU A 158 -14.20 -13.70 -4.90
N ARG A 159 -13.81 -14.30 -6.02
CA ARG A 159 -14.67 -15.22 -6.73
C ARG A 159 -15.02 -16.45 -5.90
N ALA A 160 -14.06 -17.05 -5.23
CA ALA A 160 -14.27 -18.24 -4.41
C ALA A 160 -15.06 -17.93 -3.13
N ASP A 161 -14.73 -16.87 -2.42
CA ASP A 161 -15.23 -16.61 -1.05
C ASP A 161 -16.50 -15.75 -1.05
N TYR A 162 -16.73 -14.92 -2.08
CA TYR A 162 -17.85 -13.97 -2.15
C TYR A 162 -18.78 -14.22 -3.36
N GLY A 163 -18.41 -15.09 -4.29
CA GLY A 163 -19.23 -15.43 -5.45
C GLY A 163 -19.37 -14.29 -6.48
N ILE A 164 -18.45 -13.31 -6.46
CA ILE A 164 -18.45 -12.17 -7.40
C ILE A 164 -17.34 -12.32 -8.44
N GLU A 165 -17.44 -11.60 -9.56
CA GLU A 165 -16.41 -11.56 -10.60
C GLU A 165 -15.79 -10.15 -10.66
N PRO A 166 -14.74 -9.86 -9.86
CA PRO A 166 -14.10 -8.55 -9.87
C PRO A 166 -13.18 -8.38 -11.08
N VAL A 167 -12.97 -7.15 -11.51
CA VAL A 167 -12.05 -6.83 -12.59
C VAL A 167 -10.66 -6.51 -12.03
N VAL A 168 -9.63 -7.09 -12.63
CA VAL A 168 -8.24 -6.81 -12.25
C VAL A 168 -7.77 -5.51 -12.89
N VAL A 169 -7.29 -4.59 -12.06
CA VAL A 169 -6.61 -3.37 -12.48
C VAL A 169 -5.34 -3.22 -11.64
N PRO A 170 -4.17 -3.55 -12.20
CA PRO A 170 -2.90 -3.42 -11.49
C PRO A 170 -2.62 -1.99 -11.05
N ASN A 171 -1.92 -1.86 -9.93
CA ASN A 171 -1.42 -0.57 -9.47
C ASN A 171 -0.31 -0.05 -10.39
N GLY A 172 -0.19 1.27 -10.43
CA GLY A 172 0.95 1.94 -11.06
C GLY A 172 2.08 2.25 -10.07
N VAL A 173 3.20 2.65 -10.62
CA VAL A 173 4.29 3.34 -9.92
C VAL A 173 4.49 4.71 -10.57
N ASP A 174 4.74 5.71 -9.76
CA ASP A 174 5.11 7.04 -10.24
C ASP A 174 6.64 7.14 -10.28
N LEU A 175 7.19 7.17 -11.48
CA LEU A 175 8.64 7.20 -11.70
C LEU A 175 9.27 8.56 -11.34
N GLU A 176 8.47 9.61 -11.26
CA GLU A 176 8.90 10.96 -10.94
C GLU A 176 8.74 11.32 -9.46
N ARG A 177 7.97 10.51 -8.70
CA ARG A 177 7.70 10.75 -7.28
C ARG A 177 8.98 10.83 -6.43
N PHE A 178 9.98 10.06 -6.78
CA PHE A 178 11.24 9.97 -6.04
C PHE A 178 12.39 10.51 -6.88
N PRO A 179 12.70 11.81 -6.79
CA PRO A 179 13.78 12.42 -7.56
C PRO A 179 15.15 11.83 -7.17
N ARG A 180 16.06 11.78 -8.14
CA ARG A 180 17.45 11.40 -7.88
C ARG A 180 18.09 12.38 -6.91
N MET A 181 18.71 11.85 -5.85
CA MET A 181 19.38 12.64 -4.84
C MET A 181 20.88 12.75 -5.14
N PRO A 182 21.53 13.87 -4.75
CA PRO A 182 22.98 13.99 -4.87
C PRO A 182 23.69 12.88 -4.08
N PRO A 183 24.82 12.33 -4.59
CA PRO A 183 25.57 11.27 -3.91
C PRO A 183 25.97 11.61 -2.45
N ALA A 184 26.24 12.88 -2.16
CA ALA A 184 26.55 13.35 -0.81
C ALA A 184 25.42 13.06 0.18
N LEU A 185 24.17 13.15 -0.25
CA LEU A 185 23.02 12.89 0.62
C LEU A 185 22.88 11.39 0.95
N ARG A 186 23.29 10.50 0.04
CA ARG A 186 23.37 9.07 0.35
C ARG A 186 24.30 8.80 1.54
N ALA A 187 25.50 9.39 1.51
CA ALA A 187 26.47 9.23 2.61
C ALA A 187 25.93 9.84 3.93
N GLU A 188 25.30 11.00 3.87
CA GLU A 188 24.67 11.63 5.02
C GLU A 188 23.57 10.76 5.63
N LEU A 189 22.69 10.19 4.84
CA LEU A 189 21.63 9.29 5.29
C LEU A 189 22.21 8.02 5.94
N ARG A 190 23.26 7.43 5.33
CA ARG A 190 23.96 6.28 5.91
C ARG A 190 24.60 6.64 7.25
N ALA A 191 25.20 7.81 7.37
CA ALA A 191 25.78 8.30 8.64
C ALA A 191 24.69 8.54 9.72
N ARG A 192 23.53 9.10 9.37
CA ARG A 192 22.39 9.27 10.28
C ARG A 192 21.87 7.96 10.88
N ILE A 193 21.94 6.85 10.16
CA ILE A 193 21.58 5.52 10.65
C ILE A 193 22.76 4.77 11.28
N GLY A 194 23.88 5.45 11.53
CA GLY A 194 25.05 4.90 12.22
C GLY A 194 26.00 4.10 11.34
N ILE A 195 25.87 4.15 10.00
CA ILE A 195 26.76 3.47 9.06
C ILE A 195 27.92 4.39 8.71
N THR A 196 29.10 4.07 9.24
CA THR A 196 30.37 4.80 8.98
C THR A 196 31.36 3.98 8.15
N ASP A 197 31.21 2.66 8.11
CA ASP A 197 32.01 1.76 7.27
C ASP A 197 31.31 1.60 5.89
N GLU A 198 31.97 2.06 4.82
CA GLU A 198 31.45 1.97 3.46
C GLU A 198 31.20 0.54 2.98
N ARG A 199 31.87 -0.46 3.59
CA ARG A 199 31.66 -1.87 3.29
C ARG A 199 30.35 -2.41 3.85
N THR A 200 29.70 -1.68 4.77
CA THR A 200 28.45 -2.13 5.40
C THR A 200 27.35 -2.24 4.35
N PHE A 201 26.78 -3.42 4.24
CA PHE A 201 25.64 -3.66 3.36
C PHE A 201 24.34 -3.28 4.08
N LEU A 202 23.57 -2.36 3.48
CA LEU A 202 22.32 -1.86 4.04
C LEU A 202 21.12 -2.48 3.36
N PHE A 203 20.39 -3.30 4.11
CA PHE A 203 19.05 -3.71 3.73
C PHE A 203 18.02 -2.68 4.16
N LEU A 204 17.05 -2.40 3.30
CA LEU A 204 15.88 -1.57 3.60
C LEU A 204 14.62 -2.44 3.66
N ALA A 205 13.81 -2.27 4.69
CA ALA A 205 12.44 -2.75 4.72
C ALA A 205 11.49 -1.54 4.81
N VAL A 206 10.41 -1.55 4.02
CA VAL A 206 9.40 -0.50 4.02
C VAL A 206 8.05 -1.09 4.41
N GLY A 207 7.54 -0.63 5.54
CA GLY A 207 6.35 -1.11 6.22
C GLY A 207 6.62 -1.24 7.72
N GLY A 208 5.60 -1.11 8.55
CA GLY A 208 5.75 -1.23 10.01
C GLY A 208 6.15 -2.64 10.46
N VAL A 209 6.51 -2.78 11.74
CA VAL A 209 6.70 -4.09 12.37
C VAL A 209 5.32 -4.72 12.60
N GLU A 210 4.89 -5.52 11.64
CA GLU A 210 3.55 -6.11 11.57
C GLU A 210 3.62 -7.59 11.17
N PRO A 211 2.66 -8.44 11.63
CA PRO A 211 2.63 -9.87 11.28
C PRO A 211 2.71 -10.12 9.77
N ARG A 212 1.86 -9.44 8.99
CA ARG A 212 1.79 -9.63 7.54
C ARG A 212 3.05 -9.22 6.79
N LYS A 213 3.90 -8.35 7.39
CA LYS A 213 5.18 -7.92 6.80
C LYS A 213 6.33 -8.89 7.03
N GLY A 214 6.10 -9.95 7.81
CA GLY A 214 7.09 -11.00 8.02
C GLY A 214 8.33 -10.55 8.79
N THR A 215 8.22 -9.51 9.62
CA THR A 215 9.35 -8.86 10.28
C THR A 215 10.16 -9.83 11.16
N VAL A 216 9.50 -10.79 11.82
CA VAL A 216 10.20 -11.79 12.64
C VAL A 216 11.13 -12.66 11.80
N TYR A 217 10.71 -13.08 10.61
CA TYR A 217 11.56 -13.85 9.68
C TYR A 217 12.73 -13.02 9.17
N LEU A 218 12.54 -11.71 9.00
CA LEU A 218 13.61 -10.79 8.61
C LEU A 218 14.67 -10.65 9.69
N PHE A 219 14.26 -10.54 10.97
CA PHE A 219 15.18 -10.49 12.10
C PHE A 219 15.96 -11.80 12.25
N GLU A 220 15.29 -12.95 12.15
CA GLU A 220 15.97 -14.25 12.17
C GLU A 220 16.95 -14.42 11.00
N ALA A 221 16.56 -14.00 9.79
CA ALA A 221 17.43 -14.04 8.61
C ALA A 221 18.65 -13.13 8.78
N LEU A 222 18.47 -11.92 9.29
CA LEU A 222 19.57 -11.00 9.57
C LEU A 222 20.53 -11.57 10.63
N GLY A 223 20.00 -12.16 11.71
CA GLY A 223 20.81 -12.81 12.74
C GLY A 223 21.63 -13.98 12.20
N ARG A 224 21.08 -14.77 11.27
CA ARG A 224 21.82 -15.84 10.56
C ARG A 224 22.93 -15.24 9.69
N LEU A 225 22.56 -14.26 8.86
CA LEU A 225 23.46 -13.63 7.91
C LEU A 225 24.69 -13.01 8.59
N ARG A 226 24.52 -12.36 9.71
CA ARG A 226 25.62 -11.73 10.48
C ARG A 226 26.60 -12.74 11.07
N ARG A 227 26.18 -13.97 11.30
CA ARG A 227 27.09 -15.05 11.76
C ARG A 227 27.89 -15.66 10.61
N GLU A 228 27.38 -15.54 9.38
CA GLU A 228 27.97 -16.17 8.19
C GLU A 228 28.88 -15.21 7.40
N LEU A 229 28.59 -13.91 7.41
CA LEU A 229 29.31 -12.92 6.63
C LEU A 229 30.34 -12.15 7.46
N ALA A 230 31.53 -11.95 6.86
CA ALA A 230 32.52 -10.99 7.37
C ALA A 230 32.13 -9.52 7.07
N THR A 231 31.34 -9.30 6.02
CA THR A 231 30.82 -7.96 5.67
C THR A 231 29.80 -7.52 6.71
N PRO A 232 29.94 -6.31 7.30
CA PRO A 232 28.92 -5.78 8.20
C PRO A 232 27.59 -5.61 7.46
N VAL A 233 26.49 -5.99 8.10
CA VAL A 233 25.13 -5.84 7.55
C VAL A 233 24.25 -5.10 8.55
N VAL A 234 23.43 -4.18 8.04
CA VAL A 234 22.46 -3.39 8.80
C VAL A 234 21.11 -3.47 8.13
N LEU A 235 20.05 -3.50 8.90
CA LEU A 235 18.67 -3.40 8.47
C LEU A 235 18.06 -2.08 8.91
N ALA A 236 17.64 -1.24 7.97
CA ALA A 236 16.81 -0.07 8.26
C ALA A 236 15.34 -0.39 7.96
N ILE A 237 14.44 -0.01 8.86
CA ILE A 237 13.00 -0.20 8.71
C ILE A 237 12.31 1.16 8.68
N VAL A 238 11.66 1.46 7.55
CA VAL A 238 10.77 2.62 7.39
C VAL A 238 9.34 2.18 7.58
N GLY A 239 8.61 2.85 8.44
CA GLY A 239 7.19 2.63 8.67
C GLY A 239 6.78 2.94 10.09
N GLY A 240 5.57 3.43 10.24
CA GLY A 240 4.97 3.77 11.53
C GLY A 240 4.11 2.65 12.10
N HIS A 241 3.24 3.04 13.03
CA HIS A 241 2.29 2.13 13.65
C HIS A 241 1.15 1.75 12.70
N SER A 242 0.76 0.48 12.74
CA SER A 242 -0.40 -0.04 12.02
C SER A 242 -1.72 0.59 12.49
N PHE A 243 -2.75 0.46 11.65
CA PHE A 243 -4.15 0.73 12.05
C PHE A 243 -4.64 -0.29 13.08
N GLN A 244 -4.25 -1.55 12.93
CA GLN A 244 -4.54 -2.59 13.90
C GLN A 244 -3.56 -2.46 15.08
N ASP A 245 -4.02 -2.80 16.27
CA ASP A 245 -3.18 -2.81 17.45
C ASP A 245 -2.24 -4.03 17.43
N TYR A 246 -1.10 -3.85 16.80
CA TYR A 246 -0.02 -4.83 16.79
C TYR A 246 1.09 -4.49 17.80
N ALA A 247 0.80 -3.69 18.83
CA ALA A 247 1.80 -3.27 19.80
C ALA A 247 2.47 -4.49 20.47
N ALA A 248 1.69 -5.46 20.94
CA ALA A 248 2.21 -6.68 21.55
C ALA A 248 3.09 -7.51 20.60
N TYR A 249 2.70 -7.62 19.33
CA TYR A 249 3.53 -8.31 18.32
C TYR A 249 4.83 -7.56 18.06
N ARG A 250 4.76 -6.23 17.90
CA ARG A 250 5.93 -5.40 17.67
C ARG A 250 6.92 -5.50 18.81
N ASP A 251 6.43 -5.38 20.05
CA ASP A 251 7.25 -5.42 21.24
C ASP A 251 7.92 -6.81 21.37
N ALA A 252 7.17 -7.89 21.20
CA ALA A 252 7.73 -9.26 21.18
C ALA A 252 8.76 -9.47 20.05
N ALA A 253 8.51 -8.92 18.86
CA ALA A 253 9.46 -8.99 17.74
C ALA A 253 10.76 -8.23 18.06
N LEU A 254 10.68 -7.06 18.66
CA LEU A 254 11.86 -6.26 19.04
C LEU A 254 12.62 -6.92 20.19
N ASP A 255 11.93 -7.49 21.18
CA ASP A 255 12.55 -8.21 22.29
C ASP A 255 13.32 -9.46 21.80
N SER A 256 12.87 -10.08 20.71
CA SER A 256 13.57 -11.24 20.13
C SER A 256 14.97 -10.93 19.57
N LEU A 257 15.26 -9.66 19.27
CA LEU A 257 16.53 -9.24 18.67
C LEU A 257 17.74 -9.66 19.51
N LEU A 258 17.65 -9.52 20.85
CA LEU A 258 18.75 -9.90 21.74
C LEU A 258 19.11 -11.37 21.62
N GLY A 259 18.11 -12.26 21.58
CA GLY A 259 18.29 -13.71 21.39
C GLY A 259 18.89 -14.08 20.04
N LEU A 260 18.72 -13.22 19.04
CA LEU A 260 19.31 -13.37 17.70
C LEU A 260 20.72 -12.77 17.57
N GLY A 261 21.24 -12.16 18.65
CA GLY A 261 22.54 -11.47 18.66
C GLY A 261 22.51 -10.13 17.93
N LEU A 262 21.33 -9.51 17.83
CA LEU A 262 21.09 -8.23 17.17
C LEU A 262 20.84 -7.12 18.20
N ALA A 263 21.34 -5.91 17.92
CA ALA A 263 21.10 -4.73 18.73
C ALA A 263 20.23 -3.72 17.98
N LEU A 264 19.13 -3.30 18.62
CA LEU A 264 18.31 -2.20 18.15
C LEU A 264 19.11 -0.89 18.17
N GLY A 265 19.01 -0.08 17.13
CA GLY A 265 19.76 1.15 16.93
C GLY A 265 21.15 0.97 16.32
N ARG A 266 21.65 -0.27 16.21
CA ARG A 266 22.94 -0.59 15.58
C ARG A 266 22.79 -1.55 14.40
N ASP A 267 22.18 -2.70 14.62
CA ASP A 267 22.03 -3.76 13.62
C ASP A 267 20.65 -3.68 12.94
N VAL A 268 19.65 -3.24 13.70
CA VAL A 268 18.30 -2.93 13.24
C VAL A 268 17.98 -1.49 13.65
N VAL A 269 17.70 -0.63 12.65
CA VAL A 269 17.40 0.79 12.85
C VAL A 269 15.97 1.07 12.44
N LEU A 270 15.14 1.55 13.36
CA LEU A 270 13.77 1.96 13.07
C LEU A 270 13.74 3.44 12.73
N LEU A 271 13.33 3.78 11.51
CA LEU A 271 13.26 5.17 11.03
C LEU A 271 11.90 5.82 11.27
N GLY A 272 10.89 5.02 11.67
CA GLY A 272 9.52 5.52 11.84
C GLY A 272 8.86 5.92 10.53
N THR A 273 7.83 6.77 10.64
CA THR A 273 7.16 7.35 9.47
C THR A 273 8.01 8.49 8.92
N VAL A 274 8.32 8.43 7.65
CA VAL A 274 9.11 9.42 6.92
C VAL A 274 8.27 10.05 5.81
N ASP A 275 8.66 11.25 5.35
CA ASP A 275 8.06 11.86 4.16
C ASP A 275 8.60 11.25 2.86
N ASP A 276 8.03 11.65 1.71
CA ASP A 276 8.43 11.13 0.40
C ASP A 276 9.89 11.44 0.05
N ARG A 277 10.44 12.57 0.50
CA ARG A 277 11.83 12.94 0.27
C ARG A 277 12.78 12.06 1.08
N GLU A 278 12.48 11.85 2.34
CA GLU A 278 13.24 10.96 3.21
C GLU A 278 13.13 9.50 2.73
N LEU A 279 11.94 9.07 2.28
CA LEU A 279 11.75 7.73 1.72
C LEU A 279 12.58 7.52 0.44
N ALA A 280 12.61 8.51 -0.46
CA ALA A 280 13.50 8.51 -1.62
C ALA A 280 14.97 8.34 -1.21
N GLY A 281 15.37 9.09 -0.19
CA GLY A 281 16.70 8.96 0.39
C GLY A 281 16.99 7.57 0.93
N CYS A 282 16.05 6.97 1.64
CA CYS A 282 16.18 5.61 2.17
C CYS A 282 16.37 4.58 1.05
N TYR A 283 15.56 4.64 -0.02
CA TYR A 283 15.74 3.76 -1.18
C TYR A 283 17.12 3.92 -1.80
N GLN A 284 17.58 5.16 -2.00
CA GLN A 284 18.87 5.44 -2.66
C GLN A 284 20.09 5.21 -1.75
N ALA A 285 19.91 5.23 -0.42
CA ALA A 285 20.97 4.93 0.53
C ALA A 285 21.18 3.42 0.73
N ALA A 286 20.15 2.62 0.51
CA ALA A 286 20.19 1.17 0.66
C ALA A 286 20.93 0.48 -0.48
N ASP A 287 21.32 -0.77 -0.24
CA ASP A 287 21.95 -1.65 -1.21
C ASP A 287 20.99 -2.73 -1.74
N ALA A 288 19.93 -3.06 -0.97
CA ALA A 288 18.83 -3.92 -1.40
C ALA A 288 17.55 -3.66 -0.58
N LEU A 289 16.39 -3.86 -1.21
CA LEU A 289 15.12 -3.97 -0.50
C LEU A 289 14.94 -5.41 0.00
N ALA A 290 14.59 -5.57 1.29
CA ALA A 290 14.13 -6.83 1.87
C ALA A 290 12.65 -6.70 2.24
N PHE A 291 11.77 -7.37 1.48
CA PHE A 291 10.32 -7.28 1.60
C PHE A 291 9.69 -8.65 1.85
N PRO A 292 9.90 -9.26 3.03
CA PRO A 292 9.53 -10.64 3.34
C PRO A 292 8.07 -10.79 3.77
N SER A 293 7.16 -10.07 3.13
CA SER A 293 5.73 -10.12 3.46
C SER A 293 5.17 -11.54 3.36
N VAL A 294 4.29 -11.89 4.27
CA VAL A 294 3.56 -13.18 4.25
C VAL A 294 2.18 -13.04 3.61
N LYS A 295 1.69 -11.81 3.45
CA LYS A 295 0.43 -11.49 2.77
C LYS A 295 0.51 -10.08 2.17
N GLU A 296 0.20 -9.96 0.89
CA GLU A 296 0.20 -8.67 0.17
C GLU A 296 -0.96 -8.56 -0.82
N GLY A 297 -1.33 -7.30 -1.08
CA GLY A 297 -2.28 -6.96 -2.14
C GLY A 297 -1.62 -6.86 -3.50
N TRP A 298 -0.52 -6.08 -3.56
CA TRP A 298 0.24 -5.81 -4.78
C TRP A 298 1.73 -5.65 -4.51
N GLY A 299 2.10 -4.85 -3.49
CA GLY A 299 3.50 -4.54 -3.17
C GLY A 299 4.02 -3.30 -3.89
N LEU A 300 3.35 -2.15 -3.74
CA LEU A 300 3.83 -0.86 -4.30
C LEU A 300 5.30 -0.59 -4.00
N VAL A 301 5.74 -0.92 -2.78
CA VAL A 301 7.12 -0.78 -2.31
C VAL A 301 8.13 -1.49 -3.20
N VAL A 302 7.78 -2.61 -3.81
CA VAL A 302 8.65 -3.36 -4.73
C VAL A 302 8.91 -2.53 -5.99
N LEU A 303 7.86 -1.99 -6.60
CA LEU A 303 7.99 -1.16 -7.81
C LEU A 303 8.66 0.19 -7.48
N GLU A 304 8.37 0.76 -6.31
CA GLU A 304 9.04 1.98 -5.81
C GLU A 304 10.55 1.75 -5.67
N ALA A 305 10.97 0.64 -5.06
CA ALA A 305 12.39 0.29 -4.93
C ALA A 305 13.07 0.09 -6.28
N MET A 306 12.42 -0.64 -7.21
CA MET A 306 12.93 -0.82 -8.56
C MET A 306 13.05 0.50 -9.32
N SER A 307 12.13 1.48 -9.09
CA SER A 307 12.21 2.81 -9.69
C SER A 307 13.44 3.60 -9.22
N GLN A 308 13.96 3.24 -8.04
CA GLN A 308 15.17 3.82 -7.45
C GLN A 308 16.43 2.98 -7.71
N ASP A 309 16.37 2.06 -8.68
CA ASP A 309 17.46 1.14 -9.04
C ASP A 309 17.91 0.23 -7.89
N LEU A 310 17.02 -0.07 -6.94
CA LEU A 310 17.33 -0.93 -5.80
C LEU A 310 16.99 -2.39 -6.11
N PRO A 311 17.94 -3.34 -6.02
CA PRO A 311 17.64 -4.76 -6.10
C PRO A 311 16.66 -5.21 -5.04
N VAL A 312 15.76 -6.12 -5.40
CA VAL A 312 14.63 -6.51 -4.55
C VAL A 312 14.71 -7.99 -4.14
N ILE A 313 14.50 -8.23 -2.84
CA ILE A 313 14.08 -9.51 -2.31
C ILE A 313 12.61 -9.38 -1.90
N ALA A 314 11.73 -10.16 -2.50
CA ALA A 314 10.32 -10.28 -2.12
C ALA A 314 10.00 -11.75 -1.90
N THR A 315 9.12 -12.08 -0.96
CA THR A 315 8.74 -13.47 -0.74
C THR A 315 7.97 -14.05 -1.92
N ASP A 316 8.06 -15.36 -2.11
CA ASP A 316 7.42 -16.11 -3.18
C ASP A 316 5.89 -16.21 -3.00
N LEU A 317 5.23 -15.05 -2.98
CA LEU A 317 3.78 -14.93 -2.93
C LEU A 317 3.17 -15.01 -4.34
N PRO A 318 1.97 -15.59 -4.50
CA PRO A 318 1.29 -15.64 -5.80
C PRO A 318 1.14 -14.27 -6.45
N VAL A 319 0.89 -13.20 -5.69
CA VAL A 319 0.78 -11.84 -6.22
C VAL A 319 2.10 -11.35 -6.83
N PHE A 320 3.24 -11.69 -6.25
CA PHE A 320 4.53 -11.28 -6.80
C PHE A 320 4.88 -12.07 -8.05
N ARG A 321 4.53 -13.36 -8.12
CA ARG A 321 4.69 -14.17 -9.33
C ARG A 321 3.89 -13.68 -10.54
N GLU A 322 2.93 -12.78 -10.34
CA GLU A 322 2.18 -12.17 -11.45
C GLU A 322 3.07 -11.21 -12.28
N TYR A 323 4.15 -10.69 -11.68
CA TYR A 323 5.01 -9.73 -12.36
C TYR A 323 6.51 -9.88 -12.07
N LEU A 324 6.91 -10.69 -11.10
CA LEU A 324 8.32 -10.98 -10.78
C LEU A 324 8.69 -12.41 -11.18
N THR A 325 9.95 -12.57 -11.60
CA THR A 325 10.56 -13.85 -11.91
C THR A 325 11.83 -14.02 -11.08
N ASP A 326 11.87 -15.11 -10.30
CA ASP A 326 12.99 -15.39 -9.41
C ASP A 326 14.33 -15.45 -10.15
N HIS A 327 15.38 -14.84 -9.58
CA HIS A 327 16.74 -14.68 -10.11
C HIS A 327 16.82 -13.94 -11.46
N VAL A 328 15.70 -13.38 -11.97
CA VAL A 328 15.67 -12.57 -13.19
C VAL A 328 15.56 -11.09 -12.84
N ASP A 329 14.52 -10.69 -12.13
CA ASP A 329 14.23 -9.29 -11.77
C ASP A 329 14.12 -9.05 -10.25
N ALA A 330 13.98 -10.11 -9.47
CA ALA A 330 14.00 -10.11 -8.01
C ALA A 330 14.49 -11.46 -7.48
N LEU A 331 14.80 -11.57 -6.19
CA LEU A 331 14.93 -12.86 -5.50
C LEU A 331 13.63 -13.17 -4.75
N LEU A 332 13.12 -14.39 -4.92
CA LEU A 332 11.84 -14.82 -4.36
C LEU A 332 12.02 -15.96 -3.34
N PRO A 333 12.57 -15.70 -2.13
CA PRO A 333 12.66 -16.69 -1.08
C PRO A 333 11.29 -17.19 -0.62
N ARG A 334 11.24 -18.42 -0.10
CA ARG A 334 10.00 -19.03 0.41
C ARG A 334 9.35 -18.16 1.50
N VAL A 335 8.03 -18.12 1.47
CA VAL A 335 7.21 -17.38 2.45
C VAL A 335 7.41 -17.96 3.85
N ALA A 336 7.55 -17.10 4.86
CA ALA A 336 7.73 -17.46 6.26
C ALA A 336 8.93 -18.41 6.52
N ASP A 337 9.98 -18.30 5.72
CA ASP A 337 11.20 -19.10 5.83
C ASP A 337 12.43 -18.21 6.00
N ALA A 338 12.87 -18.05 7.24
CA ALA A 338 14.03 -17.22 7.56
C ALA A 338 15.34 -17.75 6.99
N ALA A 339 15.47 -19.07 6.76
CA ALA A 339 16.68 -19.65 6.16
C ALA A 339 16.75 -19.35 4.66
N SER A 340 15.62 -19.52 3.96
CA SER A 340 15.50 -19.15 2.54
C SER A 340 15.75 -17.64 2.35
N LEU A 341 15.17 -16.78 3.22
CA LEU A 341 15.39 -15.35 3.20
C LEU A 341 16.86 -14.98 3.45
N ALA A 342 17.51 -15.60 4.44
CA ALA A 342 18.94 -15.39 4.72
C ALA A 342 19.83 -15.78 3.51
N GLY A 343 19.47 -16.85 2.79
CA GLY A 343 20.13 -17.25 1.54
C GLY A 343 20.06 -16.13 0.49
N ALA A 344 18.87 -15.62 0.20
CA ALA A 344 18.68 -14.52 -0.76
C ALA A 344 19.40 -13.23 -0.32
N MET A 345 19.34 -12.90 0.98
CA MET A 345 20.07 -11.74 1.52
C MET A 345 21.59 -11.91 1.37
N ARG A 346 22.12 -13.13 1.59
CA ARG A 346 23.54 -13.42 1.39
C ARG A 346 23.93 -13.26 -0.08
N GLU A 347 23.16 -13.80 -1.01
CA GLU A 347 23.42 -13.67 -2.45
C GLU A 347 23.55 -12.20 -2.84
N LEU A 348 22.61 -11.34 -2.45
CA LEU A 348 22.71 -9.92 -2.75
C LEU A 348 23.89 -9.25 -2.05
N ALA A 349 24.23 -9.64 -0.82
CA ALA A 349 25.34 -9.03 -0.09
C ALA A 349 26.72 -9.38 -0.69
N THR A 350 26.84 -10.56 -1.33
CA THR A 350 28.14 -11.10 -1.80
C THR A 350 28.33 -11.09 -3.30
N ASP A 351 27.26 -10.97 -4.10
CA ASP A 351 27.32 -11.01 -5.57
C ASP A 351 26.93 -9.65 -6.20
N PRO A 352 27.91 -8.79 -6.54
CA PRO A 352 27.65 -7.51 -7.19
C PRO A 352 27.11 -7.66 -8.62
N GLU A 353 27.45 -8.75 -9.33
CA GLU A 353 26.95 -8.98 -10.69
C GLU A 353 25.47 -9.34 -10.68
N LEU A 354 25.05 -10.15 -9.70
CA LEU A 354 23.64 -10.45 -9.47
C LEU A 354 22.85 -9.17 -9.16
N ARG A 355 23.36 -8.32 -8.26
CA ARG A 355 22.71 -7.02 -7.97
C ARG A 355 22.48 -6.19 -9.22
N GLU A 356 23.51 -6.09 -10.07
CA GLU A 356 23.42 -5.30 -11.32
C GLU A 356 22.40 -5.91 -12.30
N ARG A 357 22.40 -7.24 -12.47
CA ARG A 357 21.40 -7.90 -13.33
C ARG A 357 19.98 -7.65 -12.84
N LEU A 358 19.71 -7.84 -11.53
CA LEU A 358 18.38 -7.62 -10.95
C LEU A 358 17.96 -6.15 -11.04
N ARG A 359 18.89 -5.21 -10.84
CA ARG A 359 18.65 -3.77 -10.98
C ARG A 359 18.18 -3.42 -12.40
N VAL A 360 18.90 -3.91 -13.41
CA VAL A 360 18.58 -3.64 -14.82
C VAL A 360 17.24 -4.27 -15.21
N ALA A 361 17.02 -5.53 -14.82
CA ALA A 361 15.80 -6.25 -15.15
C ALA A 361 14.59 -5.68 -14.41
N GLY A 362 14.72 -5.36 -13.12
CA GLY A 362 13.64 -4.73 -12.34
C GLY A 362 13.22 -3.38 -12.91
N ARG A 363 14.19 -2.56 -13.36
CA ARG A 363 13.88 -1.30 -14.03
C ARG A 363 13.13 -1.50 -15.36
N ALA A 364 13.44 -2.56 -16.10
CA ALA A 364 12.79 -2.87 -17.37
C ALA A 364 11.32 -3.28 -17.23
N LEU A 365 10.87 -3.67 -16.03
CA LEU A 365 9.48 -3.99 -15.75
C LEU A 365 8.59 -2.74 -15.63
N LEU A 366 9.14 -1.61 -15.18
CA LEU A 366 8.38 -0.44 -14.73
C LEU A 366 7.43 0.15 -15.80
N PRO A 367 7.79 0.21 -17.10
CA PRO A 367 6.89 0.72 -18.13
C PRO A 367 5.55 -0.04 -18.25
N ARG A 368 5.48 -1.27 -17.73
CA ARG A 368 4.26 -2.08 -17.70
C ARG A 368 3.28 -1.64 -16.60
N PHE A 369 3.77 -0.91 -15.60
CA PHE A 369 3.05 -0.58 -14.38
C PHE A 369 3.11 0.93 -14.12
N THR A 370 2.45 1.72 -14.97
CA THR A 370 2.35 3.16 -14.80
C THR A 370 0.97 3.54 -14.29
N TRP A 371 0.88 4.64 -13.55
CA TRP A 371 -0.43 5.15 -13.11
C TRP A 371 -1.29 5.60 -14.29
N GLU A 372 -0.69 6.05 -15.40
CA GLU A 372 -1.39 6.42 -16.62
C GLU A 372 -2.07 5.20 -17.26
N ALA A 373 -1.40 4.04 -17.29
CA ALA A 373 -2.00 2.80 -17.79
C ALA A 373 -3.15 2.34 -16.88
N SER A 374 -2.96 2.41 -15.57
CA SER A 374 -3.99 2.12 -14.58
C SER A 374 -5.18 3.07 -14.72
N ALA A 375 -4.95 4.38 -14.85
CA ALA A 375 -5.98 5.40 -15.02
C ALA A 375 -6.85 5.15 -16.27
N ARG A 376 -6.22 4.87 -17.42
CA ARG A 376 -6.96 4.54 -18.65
C ARG A 376 -7.86 3.33 -18.47
N ARG A 377 -7.36 2.28 -17.81
CA ARG A 377 -8.19 1.10 -17.53
C ARG A 377 -9.36 1.40 -16.60
N HIS A 378 -9.15 2.24 -15.57
CA HIS A 378 -10.24 2.70 -14.71
C HIS A 378 -11.30 3.49 -15.48
N LEU A 379 -10.89 4.37 -16.41
CA LEU A 379 -11.83 5.17 -17.21
C LEU A 379 -12.74 4.32 -18.10
N GLU A 380 -12.19 3.26 -18.72
CA GLU A 380 -12.99 2.28 -19.47
C GLU A 380 -14.06 1.65 -18.57
N LEU A 381 -13.65 1.16 -17.39
CA LEU A 381 -14.56 0.52 -16.44
C LEU A 381 -15.61 1.48 -15.87
N TYR A 382 -15.26 2.73 -15.60
CA TYR A 382 -16.22 3.74 -15.16
C TYR A 382 -17.28 4.03 -16.25
N ALA A 383 -16.89 4.05 -17.53
CA ALA A 383 -17.82 4.22 -18.63
C ALA A 383 -18.80 3.03 -18.72
N ASP A 384 -18.30 1.81 -18.57
CA ASP A 384 -19.11 0.58 -18.57
C ASP A 384 -20.13 0.59 -17.43
N VAL A 385 -19.70 0.89 -16.21
CA VAL A 385 -20.57 0.95 -15.01
C VAL A 385 -21.67 1.99 -15.15
N ARG A 386 -21.38 3.15 -15.73
CA ARG A 386 -22.40 4.19 -15.97
C ARG A 386 -23.43 3.80 -17.01
N SER A 387 -23.04 3.05 -18.02
CA SER A 387 -23.94 2.60 -19.10
C SER A 387 -24.80 1.39 -18.72
N ALA A 388 -24.42 0.67 -17.66
CA ALA A 388 -25.17 -0.48 -17.18
C ALA A 388 -26.55 -0.03 -16.62
N PRO A 389 -27.65 -0.75 -16.95
CA PRO A 389 -28.94 -0.48 -16.35
C PRO A 389 -28.85 -0.69 -14.83
N ARG A 390 -29.27 0.33 -14.06
CA ARG A 390 -29.30 0.19 -12.59
C ARG A 390 -30.30 -0.92 -12.22
N PRO A 391 -29.92 -1.85 -11.33
CA PRO A 391 -30.90 -2.75 -10.76
C PRO A 391 -32.00 -1.92 -10.09
N SER A 392 -33.25 -2.16 -10.44
CA SER A 392 -34.40 -1.58 -9.70
C SER A 392 -34.19 -1.91 -8.22
N PRO A 393 -34.48 -0.95 -7.31
CA PRO A 393 -34.47 -1.26 -5.88
C PRO A 393 -35.37 -2.49 -5.68
N ALA A 394 -34.76 -3.60 -5.26
CA ALA A 394 -35.50 -4.79 -4.94
C ALA A 394 -36.49 -4.40 -3.85
N THR A 395 -37.79 -4.51 -4.14
CA THR A 395 -38.81 -4.52 -3.11
C THR A 395 -38.42 -5.62 -2.13
N ALA A 396 -37.88 -5.22 -0.99
CA ALA A 396 -37.55 -6.13 0.08
C ALA A 396 -38.81 -6.92 0.46
N PRO A 397 -38.71 -8.25 0.68
CA PRO A 397 -39.79 -9.05 1.19
C PRO A 397 -40.10 -8.71 2.63
#